data_afe58c86590e6b28e9df1cb0484b4c08
#
_entry.id   afe58c86590e6b28e9df1cb0484b4c08
#
_cell.length_a   1.000
_cell.length_b   1.000
_cell.length_c   1.000
_cell.angle_alpha   90.00
_cell.angle_beta   90.00
_cell.angle_gamma   90.00
#
_symmetry.space_group_name_H-M   'P 1'
#
loop_
_entity.id
_entity.type
_entity.pdbx_description
1 polymer ?
#
loop_
_entity_poly.entity_id
_entity_poly.type
_entity_poly.pdbx_seq_one_letter_code
_entity_poly.pdbx_strand_id
1 'polypeptide(L)'
;MAWCLKEYPSLKFDCDGIAFHYYGGTIEQTTFIKNEYPNLQLHFTEGGPRRYDNYDTDWCKWTLMMIKALNNGYSSFTGWNLMLDEAGGPNVGPFFCGGLVTRNYHSGELSYSGQYKAFKHFKGITSSSQIHPLHFMRGELKMHAFDRKGKLYTEGCLVENTSGNTEIVLVNPSTEKEQIQYYYCDKWWYIEMLPNTAATIVFES
;
A
#
# COMPACT_ATOMS: atom_id res chain seq x y z
N MET A 1 12.91 -16.04 5.50
CA MET A 1 13.84 -15.34 4.59
C MET A 1 15.10 -14.83 5.29
N ALA A 2 15.02 -14.02 6.36
CA ALA A 2 16.20 -13.56 7.12
C ALA A 2 17.14 -14.69 7.56
N TRP A 3 16.56 -15.78 8.03
CA TRP A 3 17.34 -16.97 8.38
C TRP A 3 18.10 -17.50 7.17
N CYS A 4 17.48 -17.61 6.00
CA CYS A 4 18.17 -18.07 4.79
C CYS A 4 19.36 -17.20 4.42
N LEU A 5 19.23 -15.87 4.49
CA LEU A 5 20.33 -14.94 4.18
C LEU A 5 21.48 -15.02 5.22
N LYS A 6 21.19 -15.39 6.47
CA LYS A 6 22.20 -15.61 7.50
C LYS A 6 22.94 -16.94 7.32
N GLU A 7 22.20 -18.01 7.04
CA GLU A 7 22.74 -19.35 6.84
C GLU A 7 23.49 -19.48 5.50
N TYR A 8 23.04 -18.78 4.47
CA TYR A 8 23.58 -18.80 3.12
C TYR A 8 23.94 -17.38 2.65
N PRO A 9 25.03 -16.80 3.16
CA PRO A 9 25.40 -15.41 2.86
C PRO A 9 25.67 -15.12 1.38
N SER A 10 25.97 -16.14 0.56
CA SER A 10 26.14 -16.00 -0.89
C SER A 10 24.86 -15.59 -1.60
N LEU A 11 23.69 -15.94 -1.07
CA LEU A 11 22.39 -15.60 -1.69
C LEU A 11 22.22 -14.10 -1.98
N LYS A 12 22.82 -13.23 -1.16
CA LYS A 12 22.80 -11.78 -1.40
C LYS A 12 23.55 -11.34 -2.66
N PHE A 13 24.39 -12.19 -3.22
CA PHE A 13 25.12 -11.97 -4.48
C PHE A 13 24.48 -12.70 -5.67
N ASP A 14 23.63 -13.69 -5.37
CA ASP A 14 23.02 -14.56 -6.37
C ASP A 14 21.59 -14.11 -6.73
N CYS A 15 21.03 -13.11 -6.00
CA CYS A 15 19.71 -12.56 -6.28
C CYS A 15 19.70 -11.04 -6.18
N ASP A 16 18.91 -10.40 -7.05
CA ASP A 16 18.75 -8.95 -7.10
C ASP A 16 17.70 -8.44 -6.11
N GLY A 17 16.80 -9.31 -5.67
CA GLY A 17 15.72 -8.93 -4.76
C GLY A 17 14.98 -10.10 -4.14
N ILE A 18 14.04 -9.75 -3.29
CA ILE A 18 13.22 -10.70 -2.53
C ILE A 18 11.74 -10.34 -2.74
N ALA A 19 10.95 -11.34 -3.09
CA ALA A 19 9.52 -11.25 -3.26
C ALA A 19 8.77 -11.63 -1.99
N PHE A 20 7.75 -10.84 -1.64
CA PHE A 20 6.87 -11.07 -0.50
C PHE A 20 5.41 -11.08 -0.93
N HIS A 21 4.63 -11.86 -0.19
CA HIS A 21 3.17 -11.88 -0.21
C HIS A 21 2.61 -11.44 1.14
N TYR A 22 1.33 -11.07 1.21
CA TYR A 22 0.73 -10.59 2.47
C TYR A 22 0.09 -11.69 3.33
N TYR A 23 0.19 -12.95 2.94
CA TYR A 23 -0.51 -14.06 3.58
C TYR A 23 0.03 -14.43 4.97
N GLY A 24 1.19 -13.94 5.33
CA GLY A 24 1.79 -14.13 6.66
C GLY A 24 2.75 -13.01 7.01
N GLY A 25 2.61 -12.51 8.24
CA GLY A 25 3.44 -11.39 8.72
C GLY A 25 2.93 -10.02 8.24
N THR A 26 3.77 -9.01 8.44
CA THR A 26 3.48 -7.62 8.03
C THR A 26 4.62 -7.06 7.19
N ILE A 27 4.32 -6.01 6.41
CA ILE A 27 5.32 -5.32 5.57
C ILE A 27 6.47 -4.77 6.43
N GLU A 28 6.16 -4.21 7.59
CA GLU A 28 7.17 -3.65 8.51
C GLU A 28 8.19 -4.68 9.00
N GLN A 29 7.81 -5.95 9.04
CA GLN A 29 8.73 -7.03 9.41
C GLN A 29 9.85 -7.23 8.38
N THR A 30 9.75 -6.67 7.19
CA THR A 30 10.78 -6.75 6.15
C THR A 30 11.80 -5.60 6.24
N THR A 31 11.55 -4.56 7.04
CA THR A 31 12.42 -3.38 7.17
C THR A 31 13.85 -3.76 7.54
N PHE A 32 14.03 -4.77 8.41
CA PHE A 32 15.37 -5.21 8.79
C PHE A 32 16.16 -5.76 7.59
N ILE A 33 15.49 -6.39 6.60
CA ILE A 33 16.16 -6.90 5.40
C ILE A 33 16.76 -5.73 4.62
N LYS A 34 15.97 -4.66 4.44
CA LYS A 34 16.46 -3.46 3.74
C LYS A 34 17.63 -2.81 4.47
N ASN A 35 17.61 -2.82 5.79
CA ASN A 35 18.68 -2.26 6.61
C ASN A 35 19.96 -3.12 6.58
N GLU A 36 19.84 -4.44 6.69
CA GLU A 36 20.98 -5.35 6.67
C GLU A 36 21.51 -5.64 5.26
N TYR A 37 20.65 -5.57 4.23
CA TYR A 37 20.96 -5.88 2.84
C TYR A 37 20.43 -4.78 1.91
N PRO A 38 20.98 -3.56 1.95
CA PRO A 38 20.43 -2.38 1.25
C PRO A 38 20.41 -2.50 -0.27
N ASN A 39 21.25 -3.36 -0.83
CA ASN A 39 21.30 -3.61 -2.29
C ASN A 39 20.21 -4.56 -2.79
N LEU A 40 19.57 -5.33 -1.90
CA LEU A 40 18.46 -6.20 -2.30
C LEU A 40 17.19 -5.39 -2.49
N GLN A 41 16.55 -5.57 -3.63
CA GLN A 41 15.24 -5.00 -3.88
C GLN A 41 14.15 -5.79 -3.14
N LEU A 42 13.15 -5.09 -2.63
CA LEU A 42 11.97 -5.71 -2.05
C LEU A 42 10.80 -5.57 -3.02
N HIS A 43 10.11 -6.66 -3.27
CA HIS A 43 8.98 -6.71 -4.17
C HIS A 43 7.75 -7.30 -3.49
N PHE A 44 6.64 -6.60 -3.55
CA PHE A 44 5.36 -7.21 -3.23
C PHE A 44 4.79 -7.80 -4.51
N THR A 45 4.74 -9.12 -4.59
CA THR A 45 4.45 -9.80 -5.86
C THR A 45 3.11 -10.50 -5.89
N GLU A 46 2.43 -10.64 -4.75
CA GLU A 46 1.12 -11.27 -4.72
C GLU A 46 0.27 -10.80 -3.55
N GLY A 47 -0.93 -10.39 -3.87
CA GLY A 47 -2.02 -10.10 -2.96
C GLY A 47 -3.22 -9.62 -3.76
N GLY A 48 -4.37 -10.26 -3.58
CA GLY A 48 -5.54 -9.97 -4.36
C GLY A 48 -6.82 -9.87 -3.53
N PRO A 49 -7.84 -9.19 -4.06
CA PRO A 49 -9.14 -9.13 -3.42
C PRO A 49 -9.80 -10.51 -3.42
N ARG A 50 -10.65 -10.75 -2.43
CA ARG A 50 -11.44 -11.98 -2.33
C ARG A 50 -12.91 -11.63 -2.44
N ARG A 51 -13.64 -12.38 -3.24
CA ARG A 51 -15.06 -12.10 -3.50
C ARG A 51 -15.97 -12.21 -2.28
N TYR A 52 -15.59 -13.01 -1.30
CA TYR A 52 -16.34 -13.21 -0.06
C TYR A 52 -15.91 -12.29 1.09
N ASP A 53 -14.96 -11.37 0.84
CA ASP A 53 -14.34 -10.54 1.87
C ASP A 53 -14.20 -9.10 1.40
N ASN A 54 -15.27 -8.32 1.55
CA ASN A 54 -15.25 -6.86 1.30
C ASN A 54 -14.66 -6.44 -0.06
N TYR A 55 -14.93 -7.22 -1.10
CA TYR A 55 -14.32 -7.12 -2.42
C TYR A 55 -14.23 -5.69 -2.97
N ASP A 56 -15.29 -4.90 -2.85
CA ASP A 56 -15.42 -3.57 -3.41
C ASP A 56 -15.26 -2.44 -2.38
N THR A 57 -15.10 -2.77 -1.09
CA THR A 57 -15.06 -1.80 0.02
C THR A 57 -13.76 -1.78 0.81
N ASP A 58 -12.79 -2.63 0.49
CA ASP A 58 -11.51 -2.74 1.21
C ASP A 58 -10.39 -1.83 0.66
N TRP A 59 -10.76 -0.73 -0.01
CA TRP A 59 -9.78 0.20 -0.60
C TRP A 59 -8.78 0.76 0.42
N CYS A 60 -9.20 1.06 1.66
CA CYS A 60 -8.30 1.55 2.69
C CYS A 60 -7.25 0.53 3.09
N LYS A 61 -7.63 -0.75 3.20
CA LYS A 61 -6.69 -1.85 3.45
C LYS A 61 -5.58 -1.88 2.40
N TRP A 62 -5.95 -1.84 1.13
CA TRP A 62 -4.99 -1.91 0.03
C TRP A 62 -4.16 -0.63 -0.10
N THR A 63 -4.77 0.54 0.07
CA THR A 63 -4.03 1.81 0.07
C THR A 63 -3.01 1.86 1.21
N LEU A 64 -3.39 1.45 2.42
CA LEU A 64 -2.49 1.37 3.57
C LEU A 64 -1.33 0.40 3.31
N MET A 65 -1.62 -0.75 2.72
CA MET A 65 -0.59 -1.75 2.40
C MET A 65 0.42 -1.22 1.38
N MET A 66 -0.06 -0.50 0.35
CA MET A 66 0.81 0.14 -0.64
C MET A 66 1.67 1.24 -0.02
N ILE A 67 1.08 2.13 0.80
CA ILE A 67 1.83 3.17 1.52
C ILE A 67 2.92 2.53 2.39
N LYS A 68 2.59 1.49 3.14
CA LYS A 68 3.56 0.78 3.98
C LYS A 68 4.66 0.12 3.16
N ALA A 69 4.33 -0.51 2.04
CA ALA A 69 5.33 -1.09 1.14
C ALA A 69 6.29 -0.01 0.62
N LEU A 70 5.77 1.09 0.09
CA LEU A 70 6.58 2.19 -0.42
C LEU A 70 7.46 2.82 0.67
N ASN A 71 6.89 3.11 1.84
CA ASN A 71 7.62 3.67 2.99
C ASN A 71 8.70 2.73 3.54
N ASN A 72 8.59 1.42 3.30
CA ASN A 72 9.61 0.42 3.64
C ASN A 72 10.55 0.07 2.47
N GLY A 73 10.55 0.88 1.42
CA GLY A 73 11.51 0.78 0.32
C GLY A 73 11.26 -0.37 -0.64
N TYR A 74 10.01 -0.80 -0.78
CA TYR A 74 9.64 -1.75 -1.83
C TYR A 74 9.75 -1.10 -3.20
N SER A 75 10.36 -1.83 -4.13
CA SER A 75 10.57 -1.38 -5.51
C SER A 75 9.37 -1.65 -6.42
N SER A 76 8.48 -2.55 -6.03
CA SER A 76 7.25 -2.82 -6.77
C SER A 76 6.14 -3.36 -5.88
N PHE A 77 4.90 -3.15 -6.34
CA PHE A 77 3.69 -3.70 -5.74
C PHE A 77 2.79 -4.26 -6.85
N THR A 78 2.59 -5.58 -6.86
CA THR A 78 1.80 -6.29 -7.86
C THR A 78 0.56 -6.90 -7.22
N GLY A 79 -0.61 -6.54 -7.74
CA GLY A 79 -1.87 -7.18 -7.38
C GLY A 79 -2.05 -8.52 -8.08
N TRP A 80 -2.90 -9.36 -7.52
CA TRP A 80 -3.23 -10.70 -8.04
C TRP A 80 -4.72 -10.77 -8.37
N ASN A 81 -5.04 -11.03 -9.43
CA ASN A 81 -5.16 -11.08 -10.84
C ASN A 81 -5.68 -9.74 -11.41
N LEU A 82 -5.42 -9.45 -12.67
CA LEU A 82 -5.93 -8.23 -13.31
C LEU A 82 -7.44 -8.33 -13.54
N MET A 83 -7.91 -9.41 -14.16
CA MET A 83 -9.33 -9.60 -14.48
C MET A 83 -9.74 -11.07 -14.29
N LEU A 84 -10.87 -11.26 -13.62
CA LEU A 84 -11.53 -12.55 -13.44
C LEU A 84 -13.02 -12.40 -13.72
N ASP A 85 -13.72 -13.54 -13.83
CA ASP A 85 -15.18 -13.55 -13.86
C ASP A 85 -15.80 -13.49 -12.46
N GLU A 86 -17.12 -13.46 -12.39
CA GLU A 86 -17.87 -13.42 -11.12
C GLU A 86 -17.75 -14.70 -10.29
N ALA A 87 -17.29 -15.80 -10.86
CA ALA A 87 -16.99 -17.03 -10.16
C ALA A 87 -15.53 -17.09 -9.66
N GLY A 88 -14.71 -16.12 -10.08
CA GLY A 88 -13.28 -16.09 -9.80
C GLY A 88 -12.45 -16.85 -10.83
N GLY A 89 -13.02 -17.16 -11.98
CA GLY A 89 -12.33 -17.85 -13.07
C GLY A 89 -11.63 -16.90 -14.07
N PRO A 90 -10.74 -17.44 -14.89
CA PRO A 90 -10.24 -18.79 -14.84
C PRO A 90 -9.21 -18.97 -13.72
N ASN A 91 -9.51 -19.79 -12.74
CA ASN A 91 -8.61 -20.17 -11.65
C ASN A 91 -8.58 -21.69 -11.49
N VAL A 92 -7.43 -22.20 -11.11
CA VAL A 92 -7.27 -23.61 -10.76
C VAL A 92 -7.26 -23.72 -9.23
N GLY A 93 -8.30 -24.28 -8.67
CA GLY A 93 -8.40 -24.57 -7.24
C GLY A 93 -9.62 -23.92 -6.53
N PRO A 94 -9.80 -24.18 -5.23
CA PRO A 94 -10.98 -23.77 -4.47
C PRO A 94 -10.95 -22.30 -4.02
N PHE A 95 -10.02 -21.49 -4.51
CA PHE A 95 -9.85 -20.11 -4.08
C PHE A 95 -10.80 -19.20 -4.86
N PHE A 96 -11.73 -18.59 -4.15
CA PHE A 96 -12.61 -17.55 -4.69
C PHE A 96 -11.85 -16.21 -4.77
N CYS A 97 -10.87 -16.15 -5.66
CA CYS A 97 -10.19 -14.89 -5.94
C CYS A 97 -11.14 -13.93 -6.67
N GLY A 98 -11.03 -12.65 -6.38
CA GLY A 98 -11.55 -11.59 -7.20
C GLY A 98 -10.43 -10.99 -8.04
N GLY A 99 -10.72 -10.57 -9.27
CA GLY A 99 -9.79 -9.73 -10.03
C GLY A 99 -9.76 -8.30 -9.50
N LEU A 100 -8.75 -7.51 -9.87
CA LEU A 100 -8.86 -6.06 -9.72
C LEU A 100 -10.15 -5.58 -10.40
N VAL A 101 -10.44 -6.14 -11.57
CA VAL A 101 -11.69 -5.98 -12.30
C VAL A 101 -12.37 -7.33 -12.42
N THR A 102 -13.65 -7.39 -12.13
CA THR A 102 -14.47 -8.58 -12.38
C THR A 102 -15.41 -8.31 -13.56
N ARG A 103 -15.38 -9.17 -14.55
CA ARG A 103 -16.30 -9.14 -15.69
C ARG A 103 -17.37 -10.21 -15.49
N ASN A 104 -18.65 -9.80 -15.46
CA ASN A 104 -19.74 -10.76 -15.45
C ASN A 104 -19.75 -11.52 -16.77
N TYR A 105 -19.74 -12.84 -16.71
CA TYR A 105 -19.64 -13.71 -17.89
C TYR A 105 -20.85 -13.55 -18.83
N HIS A 106 -22.04 -13.40 -18.24
CA HIS A 106 -23.29 -13.33 -19.02
C HIS A 106 -23.62 -11.92 -19.51
N SER A 107 -23.55 -10.91 -18.64
CA SER A 107 -23.91 -9.54 -18.98
C SER A 107 -22.77 -8.74 -19.60
N GLY A 108 -21.53 -9.15 -19.39
CA GLY A 108 -20.34 -8.38 -19.75
C GLY A 108 -20.07 -7.17 -18.84
N GLU A 109 -20.89 -6.95 -17.81
CA GLU A 109 -20.75 -5.84 -16.89
C GLU A 109 -19.44 -5.94 -16.09
N LEU A 110 -18.80 -4.80 -15.87
CA LEU A 110 -17.57 -4.69 -15.10
C LEU A 110 -17.84 -4.18 -13.70
N SER A 111 -17.25 -4.84 -12.70
CA SER A 111 -17.16 -4.35 -11.33
C SER A 111 -15.72 -4.21 -10.90
N TYR A 112 -15.46 -3.28 -9.96
CA TYR A 112 -14.11 -2.87 -9.57
C TYR A 112 -13.89 -3.14 -8.09
N SER A 113 -12.79 -3.81 -7.77
CA SER A 113 -12.42 -4.12 -6.39
C SER A 113 -11.96 -2.88 -5.61
N GLY A 114 -11.92 -2.99 -4.29
CA GLY A 114 -11.26 -2.01 -3.43
C GLY A 114 -9.77 -1.87 -3.76
N GLN A 115 -9.10 -2.97 -4.14
CA GLN A 115 -7.70 -2.92 -4.58
C GLN A 115 -7.54 -2.10 -5.87
N TYR A 116 -8.44 -2.22 -6.85
CA TYR A 116 -8.44 -1.36 -8.04
C TYR A 116 -8.57 0.12 -7.67
N LYS A 117 -9.49 0.44 -6.74
CA LYS A 117 -9.68 1.81 -6.25
C LYS A 117 -8.40 2.34 -5.58
N ALA A 118 -7.74 1.50 -4.79
CA ALA A 118 -6.46 1.84 -4.16
C ALA A 118 -5.36 2.12 -5.20
N PHE A 119 -5.19 1.28 -6.22
CA PHE A 119 -4.20 1.50 -7.28
C PHE A 119 -4.35 2.86 -7.98
N LYS A 120 -5.57 3.38 -8.09
CA LYS A 120 -5.81 4.70 -8.71
C LYS A 120 -5.11 5.85 -7.98
N HIS A 121 -4.87 5.73 -6.68
CA HIS A 121 -4.14 6.74 -5.91
C HIS A 121 -2.63 6.75 -6.21
N PHE A 122 -2.11 5.69 -6.82
CA PHE A 122 -0.68 5.54 -7.13
C PHE A 122 -0.38 5.59 -8.64
N LYS A 123 -1.33 6.02 -9.45
CA LYS A 123 -1.19 6.06 -10.92
C LYS A 123 -0.07 6.96 -11.42
N GLY A 124 0.35 7.96 -10.62
CA GLY A 124 1.44 8.88 -10.95
C GLY A 124 2.83 8.31 -10.68
N ILE A 125 2.94 7.18 -9.99
CA ILE A 125 4.23 6.59 -9.64
C ILE A 125 4.87 5.95 -10.87
N THR A 126 6.12 6.27 -11.09
CA THR A 126 6.99 5.70 -12.14
C THR A 126 8.25 5.10 -11.51
N SER A 127 9.06 4.40 -12.29
CA SER A 127 10.34 3.85 -11.82
C SER A 127 11.36 4.90 -11.37
N SER A 128 11.16 6.15 -11.75
CA SER A 128 11.99 7.30 -11.39
C SER A 128 11.40 8.18 -10.28
N SER A 129 10.22 7.85 -9.76
CA SER A 129 9.62 8.58 -8.64
C SER A 129 10.41 8.34 -7.35
N GLN A 130 10.57 9.38 -6.55
CA GLN A 130 11.13 9.28 -5.21
C GLN A 130 10.01 9.23 -4.18
N ILE A 131 10.15 8.35 -3.20
CA ILE A 131 9.15 8.14 -2.15
C ILE A 131 9.72 8.57 -0.82
N HIS A 132 8.95 9.39 -0.12
CA HIS A 132 9.30 9.88 1.21
C HIS A 132 8.19 9.51 2.21
N PRO A 133 8.55 8.82 3.31
CA PRO A 133 7.60 8.59 4.41
C PRO A 133 7.11 9.90 5.00
N LEU A 134 5.82 9.99 5.29
CA LEU A 134 5.24 11.16 5.92
C LEU A 134 5.11 10.98 7.43
N HIS A 135 5.51 12.00 8.16
CA HIS A 135 5.32 12.11 9.60
C HIS A 135 4.34 13.24 9.89
N PHE A 136 3.13 12.89 10.34
CA PHE A 136 2.12 13.86 10.66
C PHE A 136 2.19 14.31 12.11
N MET A 137 2.03 15.61 12.32
CA MET A 137 1.62 16.12 13.62
C MET A 137 0.11 15.92 13.76
N ARG A 138 -0.30 15.25 14.83
CA ARG A 138 -1.70 15.06 15.18
C ARG A 138 -2.07 16.06 16.27
N GLY A 139 -3.20 16.75 16.13
CA GLY A 139 -3.68 17.72 17.11
C GLY A 139 -3.77 17.12 18.51
N GLU A 140 -3.56 17.96 19.52
CA GLU A 140 -3.45 17.64 20.96
C GLU A 140 -2.78 16.29 21.25
N LEU A 141 -1.47 16.35 21.40
CA LEU A 141 -0.62 15.25 21.87
C LEU A 141 -0.97 14.84 23.31
N LYS A 142 -2.12 14.27 23.53
CA LYS A 142 -2.33 13.36 24.65
C LYS A 142 -1.74 12.02 24.27
N MET A 143 -0.41 12.01 24.11
CA MET A 143 0.36 10.80 23.94
C MET A 143 0.38 10.00 25.26
N HIS A 144 -0.69 9.30 25.54
CA HIS A 144 -0.60 8.16 26.42
C HIS A 144 -0.06 6.99 25.60
N ALA A 145 1.18 6.60 25.85
CA ALA A 145 1.89 5.52 25.16
C ALA A 145 1.15 4.16 25.23
N PHE A 146 0.07 4.07 25.99
CA PHE A 146 -0.75 2.87 26.21
C PHE A 146 -1.96 2.75 25.29
N ASP A 147 -2.41 3.82 24.63
CA ASP A 147 -3.62 3.81 23.80
C ASP A 147 -3.37 3.29 22.38
N ARG A 148 -2.15 2.94 22.04
CA ARG A 148 -1.77 2.61 20.66
C ARG A 148 -1.92 1.15 20.26
N LYS A 149 -2.24 0.24 21.14
CA LYS A 149 -2.46 -1.16 20.77
C LYS A 149 -3.81 -1.28 20.06
N GLY A 150 -3.76 -1.42 18.75
CA GLY A 150 -4.91 -1.70 17.91
C GLY A 150 -5.62 -0.50 17.28
N LYS A 151 -5.28 0.74 17.65
CA LYS A 151 -5.85 1.91 16.98
C LYS A 151 -5.16 2.16 15.64
N LEU A 152 -5.95 2.23 14.58
CA LEU A 152 -5.49 2.64 13.25
C LEU A 152 -5.47 4.16 13.16
N TYR A 153 -4.48 4.70 12.48
CA TYR A 153 -4.31 6.13 12.27
C TYR A 153 -4.11 6.42 10.78
N THR A 154 -4.33 7.70 10.40
CA THR A 154 -3.99 8.17 9.07
C THR A 154 -2.50 7.96 8.81
N GLU A 155 -2.21 7.33 7.69
CA GLU A 155 -0.87 7.14 7.16
C GLU A 155 -0.75 7.73 5.76
N GLY A 156 0.47 8.00 5.31
CA GLY A 156 0.70 8.56 3.99
C GLY A 156 2.12 8.39 3.50
N CYS A 157 2.29 8.67 2.22
CA CYS A 157 3.59 8.83 1.59
C CYS A 157 3.56 10.03 0.64
N LEU A 158 4.71 10.68 0.48
CA LEU A 158 4.94 11.70 -0.52
C LEU A 158 5.66 11.08 -1.70
N VAL A 159 5.21 11.40 -2.89
CA VAL A 159 5.74 10.91 -4.16
C VAL A 159 6.20 12.13 -4.96
N GLU A 160 7.50 12.23 -5.20
CA GLU A 160 8.07 13.23 -6.10
C GLU A 160 8.27 12.60 -7.48
N ASN A 161 7.60 13.16 -8.48
CA ASN A 161 7.68 12.71 -9.85
C ASN A 161 8.73 13.52 -10.63
N THR A 162 9.40 12.87 -11.57
CA THR A 162 10.39 13.55 -12.44
C THR A 162 9.79 14.64 -13.33
N SER A 163 8.47 14.69 -13.46
CA SER A 163 7.73 15.78 -14.12
C SER A 163 7.65 17.07 -13.29
N GLY A 164 8.18 17.07 -12.05
CA GLY A 164 8.09 18.20 -11.13
C GLY A 164 6.84 18.19 -10.25
N ASN A 165 5.88 17.32 -10.52
CA ASN A 165 4.69 17.21 -9.68
C ASN A 165 5.00 16.41 -8.41
N THR A 166 4.44 16.86 -7.28
CA THR A 166 4.48 16.15 -6.02
C THR A 166 3.09 15.70 -5.65
N GLU A 167 2.96 14.45 -5.27
CA GLU A 167 1.71 13.84 -4.82
C GLU A 167 1.84 13.39 -3.37
N ILE A 168 0.81 13.64 -2.57
CA ILE A 168 0.67 13.06 -1.23
C ILE A 168 -0.49 12.09 -1.27
N VAL A 169 -0.20 10.82 -1.02
CA VAL A 169 -1.22 9.78 -0.87
C VAL A 169 -1.46 9.54 0.61
N LEU A 170 -2.72 9.64 1.03
CA LEU A 170 -3.17 9.53 2.41
C LEU A 170 -4.22 8.43 2.54
N VAL A 171 -4.25 7.78 3.70
CA VAL A 171 -5.34 6.86 4.07
C VAL A 171 -5.66 6.97 5.55
N ASN A 172 -6.94 7.11 5.87
CA ASN A 172 -7.47 6.94 7.22
C ASN A 172 -8.27 5.62 7.27
N PRO A 173 -7.67 4.53 7.73
CA PRO A 173 -8.34 3.23 7.82
C PRO A 173 -9.19 3.09 9.08
N SER A 174 -9.25 4.10 9.92
CA SER A 174 -9.99 4.07 11.18
C SER A 174 -11.48 4.36 10.98
N THR A 175 -12.26 4.13 12.03
CA THR A 175 -13.69 4.49 12.09
C THR A 175 -13.93 5.90 12.58
N GLU A 176 -12.88 6.65 12.88
CA GLU A 176 -12.95 8.02 13.41
C GLU A 176 -12.38 9.01 12.41
N LYS A 177 -12.92 10.22 12.44
CA LYS A 177 -12.35 11.36 11.74
C LYS A 177 -11.03 11.75 12.39
N GLU A 178 -10.01 12.08 11.57
CA GLU A 178 -8.70 12.48 12.04
C GLU A 178 -8.29 13.82 11.44
N GLN A 179 -7.72 14.70 12.26
CA GLN A 179 -7.09 15.94 11.80
C GLN A 179 -5.57 15.75 11.88
N ILE A 180 -4.91 15.97 10.77
CA ILE A 180 -3.46 15.87 10.66
C ILE A 180 -2.88 17.20 10.19
N GLN A 181 -1.64 17.46 10.58
CA GLN A 181 -0.89 18.63 10.16
C GLN A 181 0.38 18.16 9.46
N TYR A 182 0.69 18.81 8.37
CA TYR A 182 1.87 18.51 7.57
C TYR A 182 2.51 19.79 7.08
N TYR A 183 3.84 19.90 7.23
CA TYR A 183 4.62 21.05 6.74
C TYR A 183 5.24 20.70 5.40
N TYR A 184 4.89 21.45 4.36
CA TYR A 184 5.40 21.28 3.01
C TYR A 184 5.39 22.59 2.23
N CYS A 185 6.43 22.87 1.44
CA CYS A 185 6.62 24.12 0.68
C CYS A 185 6.44 25.37 1.54
N ASP A 186 7.12 25.41 2.69
CA ASP A 186 7.13 26.54 3.64
C ASP A 186 5.75 26.92 4.20
N LYS A 187 4.81 25.99 4.17
CA LYS A 187 3.44 26.15 4.69
C LYS A 187 3.00 24.98 5.52
N TRP A 188 2.15 25.27 6.51
CA TRP A 188 1.40 24.26 7.24
C TRP A 188 0.10 23.95 6.53
N TRP A 189 -0.11 22.65 6.26
CA TRP A 189 -1.33 22.12 5.70
C TRP A 189 -2.12 21.42 6.80
N TYR A 190 -3.40 21.76 6.91
CA TYR A 190 -4.34 21.17 7.85
C TYR A 190 -5.32 20.33 7.05
N ILE A 191 -5.29 19.03 7.28
CA ILE A 191 -6.05 18.07 6.51
C ILE A 191 -6.98 17.33 7.45
N GLU A 192 -8.26 17.29 7.10
CA GLU A 192 -9.25 16.47 7.77
C GLU A 192 -9.50 15.22 6.94
N MET A 193 -9.18 14.05 7.51
CA MET A 193 -9.43 12.75 6.90
C MET A 193 -10.67 12.13 7.51
N LEU A 194 -11.68 11.89 6.70
CA LEU A 194 -12.90 11.19 7.12
C LEU A 194 -12.60 9.72 7.42
N PRO A 195 -13.44 9.02 8.20
CA PRO A 195 -13.32 7.60 8.44
C PRO A 195 -13.29 6.80 7.13
N ASN A 196 -12.50 5.75 7.09
CA ASN A 196 -12.42 4.80 5.97
C ASN A 196 -12.25 5.52 4.61
N THR A 197 -11.31 6.46 4.53
CA THR A 197 -11.07 7.29 3.35
C THR A 197 -9.63 7.22 2.88
N ALA A 198 -9.43 7.16 1.57
CA ALA A 198 -8.15 7.40 0.92
C ALA A 198 -8.23 8.67 0.07
N ALA A 199 -7.14 9.43 0.00
CA ALA A 199 -7.06 10.68 -0.73
C ALA A 199 -5.70 10.85 -1.41
N THR A 200 -5.67 11.56 -2.54
CA THR A 200 -4.44 12.02 -3.18
C THR A 200 -4.50 13.52 -3.34
N ILE A 201 -3.49 14.21 -2.86
CA ILE A 201 -3.30 15.65 -3.03
C ILE A 201 -2.16 15.85 -4.02
N VAL A 202 -2.40 16.63 -5.06
CA VAL A 202 -1.40 16.92 -6.10
C VAL A 202 -0.98 18.36 -5.97
N PHE A 203 0.33 18.57 -5.88
CA PHE A 203 0.94 19.89 -5.94
C PHE A 203 1.54 20.05 -7.35
N GLU A 204 0.96 20.95 -8.09
CA GLU A 204 1.48 21.32 -9.41
C GLU A 204 2.57 22.39 -9.22
N SER A 205 3.71 22.19 -9.89
CA SER A 205 4.86 23.09 -9.87
C SER A 205 4.66 24.36 -10.69
#